data_3ad767062264388d8c040136471736dc
#
_entry.id   3ad767062264388d8c040136471736dc
#
_cell.length_a   1.000
_cell.length_b   1.000
_cell.length_c   1.000
_cell.angle_alpha   90.00
_cell.angle_beta   90.00
_cell.angle_gamma   90.00
#
_symmetry.space_group_name_H-M   'P 1'
#
loop_
_entity.id
_entity.type
_entity.pdbx_description
1 polymer ?
#
loop_
_entity_poly.entity_id
_entity_poly.type
_entity_poly.pdbx_seq_one_letter_code
_entity_poly.pdbx_strand_id
1 'polypeptide(L)'
;MRLLSLASMSKLKILLLESIHPVADGLLEAEGFEVHRADGALKEDELVARLKGIHLLGIRSKTQVTKRVLDAADSLIGLGAFCIGTNQIALDHAMKRGVAVFNAPFSNTRSVAEMVIAEIVMLSRHLGDRSREMHRGVWKKVATGSREVRGKTLGVVGYGHIGSQVSILAEDLGMRVVFHDTSAKLPLGNSSPVKSLDALLEQSDFVTLHVPETPQTRGMIGAAQLARMKKGACLINASRGTVVDLEALAQAIKEKRIDGTAVDVYPEEPESNNAEGFETPLRGLPNVILTPHIGGSTLEAQEAIGREVSASLARFAHTGTTVSSVNFPPVDLARTPDTWRLINVHQNVPGVMRDLNRLVSDRNANIHAQVLSTNSAIGYLIMDLDSDVAAQVVEDMRRLPTSISARTVT
;
A
#
# COMPACT_ATOMS: atom_id res chain seq x y z
N MET A 1 8.02 -50.09 -3.36
CA MET A 1 7.35 -49.23 -4.35
C MET A 1 5.85 -49.29 -4.08
N ARG A 2 5.35 -48.45 -3.21
CA ARG A 2 3.91 -48.24 -2.99
C ARG A 2 3.66 -46.74 -3.31
N LEU A 3 3.01 -46.52 -4.43
CA LEU A 3 2.37 -45.26 -4.78
C LEU A 3 1.29 -45.01 -3.72
N LEU A 4 1.59 -44.20 -2.72
CA LEU A 4 0.57 -43.64 -1.85
C LEU A 4 -0.22 -42.65 -2.70
N SER A 5 -1.49 -42.93 -2.86
CA SER A 5 -2.46 -42.11 -3.56
C SER A 5 -2.34 -40.65 -3.07
N LEU A 6 -2.13 -39.73 -4.01
CA LEU A 6 -2.42 -38.33 -3.83
C LEU A 6 -3.89 -38.20 -3.46
N ALA A 7 -4.19 -38.21 -2.16
CA ALA A 7 -5.47 -37.76 -1.68
C ALA A 7 -5.63 -36.32 -2.23
N SER A 8 -6.69 -36.11 -2.99
CA SER A 8 -7.09 -34.83 -3.58
C SER A 8 -7.07 -33.75 -2.51
N MET A 9 -5.94 -33.06 -2.38
CA MET A 9 -5.90 -31.83 -1.57
C MET A 9 -6.77 -30.81 -2.31
N SER A 10 -7.85 -30.39 -1.69
CA SER A 10 -8.71 -29.33 -2.24
C SER A 10 -7.84 -28.11 -2.51
N LYS A 11 -7.91 -27.60 -3.75
CA LYS A 11 -7.19 -26.38 -4.14
C LYS A 11 -7.51 -25.26 -3.18
N LEU A 12 -6.50 -24.46 -2.80
CA LEU A 12 -6.75 -23.24 -2.04
C LEU A 12 -7.57 -22.29 -2.89
N LYS A 13 -8.62 -21.71 -2.29
CA LYS A 13 -9.54 -20.79 -2.97
C LYS A 13 -9.17 -19.36 -2.68
N ILE A 14 -9.12 -18.52 -3.72
CA ILE A 14 -8.93 -17.08 -3.61
C ILE A 14 -10.13 -16.34 -4.20
N LEU A 15 -10.61 -15.32 -3.50
CA LEU A 15 -11.62 -14.38 -4.00
C LEU A 15 -10.96 -13.05 -4.35
N LEU A 16 -11.04 -12.63 -5.61
CA LEU A 16 -10.54 -11.33 -6.10
C LEU A 16 -11.70 -10.37 -6.35
N LEU A 17 -11.62 -9.15 -5.80
CA LEU A 17 -12.65 -8.11 -5.88
C LEU A 17 -12.16 -6.88 -6.65
N GLU A 18 -13.07 -5.95 -6.92
CA GLU A 18 -12.78 -4.58 -7.38
C GLU A 18 -11.99 -4.53 -8.71
N SER A 19 -12.32 -5.40 -9.65
CA SER A 19 -11.68 -5.43 -10.99
C SER A 19 -10.14 -5.43 -10.91
N ILE A 20 -9.56 -6.22 -9.99
CA ILE A 20 -8.12 -6.47 -9.93
C ILE A 20 -7.64 -6.91 -11.31
N HIS A 21 -6.46 -6.41 -11.75
CA HIS A 21 -5.94 -6.66 -13.09
C HIS A 21 -5.90 -8.16 -13.44
N PRO A 22 -6.35 -8.58 -14.64
CA PRO A 22 -6.48 -10.00 -15.02
C PRO A 22 -5.17 -10.82 -14.97
N VAL A 23 -4.02 -10.17 -14.96
CA VAL A 23 -2.73 -10.85 -14.78
C VAL A 23 -2.68 -11.67 -13.48
N ALA A 24 -3.44 -11.24 -12.46
CA ALA A 24 -3.50 -11.94 -11.17
C ALA A 24 -4.13 -13.33 -11.31
N ASP A 25 -5.14 -13.50 -12.17
CA ASP A 25 -5.81 -14.80 -12.38
C ASP A 25 -4.84 -15.82 -12.92
N GLY A 26 -4.19 -15.49 -14.05
CA GLY A 26 -3.26 -16.42 -14.70
C GLY A 26 -2.08 -16.81 -13.81
N LEU A 27 -1.56 -15.86 -12.99
CA LEU A 27 -0.49 -16.15 -12.04
C LEU A 27 -0.96 -17.07 -10.90
N LEU A 28 -2.11 -16.77 -10.31
CA LEU A 28 -2.65 -17.57 -9.21
C LEU A 28 -3.14 -18.95 -9.66
N GLU A 29 -3.75 -19.05 -10.84
CA GLU A 29 -4.13 -20.34 -11.44
C GLU A 29 -2.91 -21.21 -11.76
N ALA A 30 -1.82 -20.61 -12.27
CA ALA A 30 -0.55 -21.30 -12.51
C ALA A 30 0.08 -21.83 -11.21
N GLU A 31 -0.12 -21.13 -10.10
CA GLU A 31 0.29 -21.56 -8.75
C GLU A 31 -0.71 -22.54 -8.09
N GLY A 32 -1.74 -22.98 -8.82
CA GLY A 32 -2.68 -24.03 -8.39
C GLY A 32 -3.87 -23.55 -7.58
N PHE A 33 -4.13 -22.25 -7.49
CA PHE A 33 -5.31 -21.71 -6.79
C PHE A 33 -6.59 -21.87 -7.62
N GLU A 34 -7.73 -21.98 -6.93
CA GLU A 34 -9.06 -21.83 -7.51
C GLU A 34 -9.48 -20.37 -7.37
N VAL A 35 -9.50 -19.63 -8.50
CA VAL A 35 -9.75 -18.20 -8.51
C VAL A 35 -11.24 -17.91 -8.70
N HIS A 36 -11.82 -17.15 -7.76
CA HIS A 36 -13.17 -16.60 -7.81
C HIS A 36 -13.11 -15.10 -7.97
N ARG A 37 -14.08 -14.50 -8.66
CA ARG A 37 -14.12 -13.04 -8.87
C ARG A 37 -15.46 -12.42 -8.52
N ALA A 38 -15.39 -11.11 -8.18
CA ALA A 38 -16.48 -10.16 -8.24
C ALA A 38 -15.97 -8.79 -8.70
N ASP A 39 -16.69 -8.14 -9.61
CA ASP A 39 -16.19 -6.94 -10.32
C ASP A 39 -16.15 -5.68 -9.45
N GLY A 40 -16.99 -5.58 -8.44
CA GLY A 40 -17.12 -4.41 -7.57
C GLY A 40 -16.55 -4.61 -6.17
N ALA A 41 -16.59 -3.55 -5.39
CA ALA A 41 -16.47 -3.62 -3.95
C ALA A 41 -17.75 -4.26 -3.38
N LEU A 42 -17.59 -5.16 -2.41
CA LEU A 42 -18.73 -5.81 -1.74
C LEU A 42 -19.04 -5.07 -0.44
N LYS A 43 -20.35 -4.97 -0.12
CA LYS A 43 -20.79 -4.55 1.19
C LYS A 43 -20.46 -5.60 2.24
N GLU A 44 -20.40 -5.22 3.49
CA GLU A 44 -19.95 -6.07 4.59
C GLU A 44 -20.72 -7.41 4.65
N ASP A 45 -22.05 -7.38 4.56
CA ASP A 45 -22.87 -8.61 4.62
C ASP A 45 -22.64 -9.54 3.42
N GLU A 46 -22.47 -8.96 2.23
CA GLU A 46 -22.16 -9.73 1.01
C GLU A 46 -20.77 -10.36 1.10
N LEU A 47 -19.80 -9.60 1.61
CA LEU A 47 -18.44 -10.08 1.79
C LEU A 47 -18.39 -11.25 2.79
N VAL A 48 -19.07 -11.12 3.93
CA VAL A 48 -19.21 -12.22 4.92
C VAL A 48 -19.78 -13.49 4.28
N ALA A 49 -20.83 -13.36 3.48
CA ALA A 49 -21.44 -14.52 2.81
C ALA A 49 -20.49 -15.16 1.79
N ARG A 50 -19.72 -14.37 1.05
CA ARG A 50 -18.78 -14.83 0.01
C ARG A 50 -17.50 -15.46 0.55
N LEU A 51 -17.09 -15.12 1.79
CA LEU A 51 -15.83 -15.60 2.39
C LEU A 51 -15.92 -17.03 2.92
N LYS A 52 -17.08 -17.65 2.94
CA LYS A 52 -17.24 -19.03 3.42
C LYS A 52 -16.39 -20.00 2.58
N GLY A 53 -15.41 -20.64 3.21
CA GLY A 53 -14.49 -21.59 2.55
C GLY A 53 -13.45 -20.94 1.64
N ILE A 54 -13.27 -19.61 1.70
CA ILE A 54 -12.22 -18.88 0.99
C ILE A 54 -10.97 -18.80 1.88
N HIS A 55 -9.81 -19.13 1.29
CA HIS A 55 -8.52 -19.15 1.99
C HIS A 55 -7.72 -17.86 1.82
N LEU A 56 -7.85 -17.19 0.68
CA LEU A 56 -7.19 -15.92 0.38
C LEU A 56 -8.21 -14.92 -0.16
N LEU A 57 -8.04 -13.65 0.21
CA LEU A 57 -8.88 -12.55 -0.28
C LEU A 57 -8.00 -11.48 -0.96
N GLY A 58 -8.35 -11.08 -2.17
CA GLY A 58 -7.77 -9.93 -2.86
C GLY A 58 -8.78 -8.79 -2.94
N ILE A 59 -8.39 -7.62 -2.44
CA ILE A 59 -9.18 -6.39 -2.51
C ILE A 59 -8.33 -5.25 -3.09
N ARG A 60 -8.96 -4.12 -3.43
CA ARG A 60 -8.27 -2.86 -3.69
C ARG A 60 -8.55 -1.87 -2.56
N SER A 61 -8.92 -0.65 -2.90
CA SER A 61 -9.01 0.45 -1.92
C SER A 61 -10.41 0.67 -1.34
N LYS A 62 -11.45 0.04 -1.88
CA LYS A 62 -12.85 0.35 -1.52
C LYS A 62 -13.50 -0.64 -0.56
N THR A 63 -13.22 -1.94 -0.71
CA THR A 63 -13.80 -2.98 0.16
C THR A 63 -13.27 -2.86 1.57
N GLN A 64 -14.16 -2.70 2.55
CA GLN A 64 -13.81 -2.61 3.96
C GLN A 64 -13.73 -4.00 4.57
N VAL A 65 -12.54 -4.41 5.03
CA VAL A 65 -12.33 -5.67 5.77
C VAL A 65 -12.33 -5.34 7.26
N THR A 66 -13.53 -5.29 7.82
CA THR A 66 -13.77 -4.98 9.23
C THR A 66 -13.46 -6.17 10.14
N LYS A 67 -13.50 -5.93 11.45
CA LYS A 67 -13.40 -7.01 12.45
C LYS A 67 -14.47 -8.07 12.25
N ARG A 68 -15.72 -7.67 11.96
CA ARG A 68 -16.84 -8.58 11.71
C ARG A 68 -16.59 -9.49 10.51
N VAL A 69 -16.05 -8.94 9.43
CA VAL A 69 -15.67 -9.71 8.23
C VAL A 69 -14.61 -10.77 8.58
N LEU A 70 -13.56 -10.37 9.31
CA LEU A 70 -12.48 -11.27 9.73
C LEU A 70 -12.96 -12.36 10.70
N ASP A 71 -13.89 -12.04 11.58
CA ASP A 71 -14.45 -13.00 12.52
C ASP A 71 -15.33 -14.06 11.84
N ALA A 72 -15.98 -13.70 10.74
CA ALA A 72 -16.80 -14.60 9.94
C ALA A 72 -16.01 -15.45 8.94
N ALA A 73 -14.74 -15.14 8.70
CA ALA A 73 -13.90 -15.78 7.67
C ALA A 73 -13.06 -16.93 8.26
N ASP A 74 -13.69 -18.05 8.57
CA ASP A 74 -13.09 -19.18 9.30
C ASP A 74 -11.89 -19.83 8.60
N SER A 75 -11.86 -19.81 7.25
CA SER A 75 -10.83 -20.44 6.44
C SER A 75 -9.75 -19.48 5.95
N LEU A 76 -9.91 -18.17 6.20
CA LEU A 76 -9.03 -17.13 5.66
C LEU A 76 -7.65 -17.18 6.35
N ILE A 77 -6.59 -17.33 5.55
CA ILE A 77 -5.20 -17.35 6.02
C ILE A 77 -4.42 -16.12 5.57
N GLY A 78 -4.82 -15.49 4.46
CA GLY A 78 -4.10 -14.33 3.92
C GLY A 78 -5.00 -13.39 3.14
N LEU A 79 -4.57 -12.12 3.07
CA LEU A 79 -5.25 -11.04 2.38
C LEU A 79 -4.26 -10.22 1.57
N GLY A 80 -4.58 -9.97 0.30
CA GLY A 80 -3.83 -9.07 -0.57
C GLY A 80 -4.58 -7.77 -0.80
N ALA A 81 -3.98 -6.65 -0.41
CA ALA A 81 -4.40 -5.33 -0.84
C ALA A 81 -3.71 -5.00 -2.17
N PHE A 82 -4.43 -5.10 -3.30
CA PHE A 82 -3.91 -4.76 -4.63
C PHE A 82 -3.86 -3.24 -4.84
N CYS A 83 -3.20 -2.57 -3.90
CA CYS A 83 -2.95 -1.14 -3.82
C CYS A 83 -1.84 -0.87 -2.80
N ILE A 84 -1.47 0.40 -2.60
CA ILE A 84 -0.47 0.77 -1.57
C ILE A 84 -1.12 0.80 -0.17
N GLY A 85 -2.26 1.49 -0.04
CA GLY A 85 -2.93 1.72 1.24
C GLY A 85 -3.56 0.45 1.80
N THR A 86 -3.59 0.35 3.12
CA THR A 86 -4.22 -0.75 3.87
C THR A 86 -5.22 -0.25 4.91
N ASN A 87 -5.61 1.02 4.83
CA ASN A 87 -6.51 1.68 5.80
C ASN A 87 -7.90 1.04 5.85
N GLN A 88 -8.33 0.39 4.74
CA GLN A 88 -9.58 -0.34 4.61
C GLN A 88 -9.58 -1.70 5.33
N ILE A 89 -8.47 -2.10 5.96
CA ILE A 89 -8.30 -3.40 6.61
C ILE A 89 -8.06 -3.20 8.10
N ALA A 90 -8.78 -3.91 8.95
CA ALA A 90 -8.55 -3.96 10.40
C ALA A 90 -7.28 -4.79 10.71
N LEU A 91 -6.08 -4.24 10.42
CA LEU A 91 -4.79 -4.93 10.45
C LEU A 91 -4.48 -5.64 11.77
N ASP A 92 -4.68 -4.95 12.91
CA ASP A 92 -4.44 -5.53 14.24
C ASP A 92 -5.36 -6.71 14.52
N HIS A 93 -6.60 -6.66 14.02
CA HIS A 93 -7.54 -7.74 14.18
C HIS A 93 -7.21 -8.92 13.26
N ALA A 94 -6.83 -8.65 12.01
CA ALA A 94 -6.34 -9.65 11.07
C ALA A 94 -5.14 -10.41 11.65
N MET A 95 -4.18 -9.69 12.23
CA MET A 95 -3.02 -10.28 12.91
C MET A 95 -3.44 -11.23 14.04
N LYS A 96 -4.35 -10.79 14.92
CA LYS A 96 -4.86 -11.60 16.05
C LYS A 96 -5.69 -12.80 15.60
N ARG A 97 -6.25 -12.76 14.38
CA ARG A 97 -6.95 -13.89 13.75
C ARG A 97 -6.01 -14.83 12.97
N GLY A 98 -4.72 -14.51 12.90
CA GLY A 98 -3.76 -15.32 12.15
C GLY A 98 -3.80 -15.09 10.64
N VAL A 99 -4.37 -13.97 10.18
CA VAL A 99 -4.48 -13.60 8.77
C VAL A 99 -3.37 -12.64 8.39
N ALA A 100 -2.44 -13.08 7.55
CA ALA A 100 -1.35 -12.25 7.04
C ALA A 100 -1.85 -11.32 5.92
N VAL A 101 -1.42 -10.06 5.94
CA VAL A 101 -1.83 -9.05 4.96
C VAL A 101 -0.62 -8.60 4.15
N PHE A 102 -0.78 -8.57 2.82
CA PHE A 102 0.23 -8.14 1.85
C PHE A 102 -0.33 -6.98 1.02
N ASN A 103 0.54 -6.09 0.57
CA ASN A 103 0.19 -4.99 -0.33
C ASN A 103 1.26 -4.81 -1.43
N ALA A 104 1.07 -3.81 -2.30
CA ALA A 104 2.03 -3.41 -3.32
C ALA A 104 2.55 -2.00 -3.03
N PRO A 105 3.55 -1.83 -2.15
CA PRO A 105 3.96 -0.51 -1.70
C PRO A 105 4.72 0.30 -2.76
N PHE A 106 5.23 -0.33 -3.85
CA PHE A 106 6.16 0.31 -4.77
C PHE A 106 5.75 0.26 -6.25
N SER A 107 4.79 -0.57 -6.62
CA SER A 107 4.44 -0.88 -8.01
C SER A 107 3.87 0.30 -8.81
N ASN A 108 3.38 1.36 -8.16
CA ASN A 108 2.89 2.57 -8.82
C ASN A 108 3.86 3.77 -8.72
N THR A 109 5.05 3.57 -8.19
CA THR A 109 6.03 4.65 -7.93
C THR A 109 6.26 5.51 -9.17
N ARG A 110 6.48 4.90 -10.33
CA ARG A 110 6.75 5.61 -11.58
C ARG A 110 5.53 6.40 -12.07
N SER A 111 4.35 5.83 -12.00
CA SER A 111 3.10 6.47 -12.43
C SER A 111 2.82 7.76 -11.67
N VAL A 112 2.94 7.72 -10.33
CA VAL A 112 2.76 8.92 -9.50
C VAL A 112 3.85 9.96 -9.79
N ALA A 113 5.10 9.53 -9.94
CA ALA A 113 6.20 10.45 -10.21
C ALA A 113 6.02 11.19 -11.55
N GLU A 114 5.60 10.50 -12.60
CA GLU A 114 5.31 11.12 -13.91
C GLU A 114 4.14 12.10 -13.84
N MET A 115 3.06 11.75 -13.13
CA MET A 115 1.93 12.65 -12.95
C MET A 115 2.35 13.94 -12.23
N VAL A 116 3.12 13.84 -11.14
CA VAL A 116 3.64 15.00 -10.39
C VAL A 116 4.49 15.90 -11.29
N ILE A 117 5.37 15.35 -12.11
CA ILE A 117 6.20 16.13 -13.05
C ILE A 117 5.32 16.83 -14.09
N ALA A 118 4.32 16.15 -14.64
CA ALA A 118 3.36 16.75 -15.56
C ALA A 118 2.61 17.91 -14.89
N GLU A 119 2.13 17.73 -13.67
CA GLU A 119 1.43 18.75 -12.87
C GLU A 119 2.31 19.97 -12.61
N ILE A 120 3.60 19.79 -12.30
CA ILE A 120 4.56 20.90 -12.14
C ILE A 120 4.64 21.75 -13.42
N VAL A 121 4.76 21.12 -14.58
CA VAL A 121 4.80 21.81 -15.89
C VAL A 121 3.45 22.47 -16.18
N MET A 122 2.33 21.79 -15.93
CA MET A 122 0.99 22.34 -16.12
C MET A 122 0.73 23.56 -15.26
N LEU A 123 1.09 23.52 -13.98
CA LEU A 123 0.95 24.64 -13.04
C LEU A 123 1.83 25.83 -13.47
N SER A 124 3.10 25.58 -13.85
CA SER A 124 4.02 26.64 -14.24
C SER A 124 3.57 27.41 -15.50
N ARG A 125 2.72 26.79 -16.31
CA ARG A 125 2.21 27.35 -17.58
C ARG A 125 0.70 27.67 -17.55
N HIS A 126 0.01 27.44 -16.43
CA HIS A 126 -1.45 27.56 -16.31
C HIS A 126 -2.23 26.76 -17.39
N LEU A 127 -1.70 25.59 -17.78
CA LEU A 127 -2.23 24.86 -18.93
C LEU A 127 -3.70 24.42 -18.74
N GLY A 128 -4.10 24.05 -17.54
CA GLY A 128 -5.49 23.69 -17.24
C GLY A 128 -6.46 24.84 -17.53
N ASP A 129 -6.11 26.06 -17.11
CA ASP A 129 -6.92 27.25 -17.34
C ASP A 129 -6.95 27.64 -18.84
N ARG A 130 -5.77 27.63 -19.47
CA ARG A 130 -5.67 27.94 -20.91
C ARG A 130 -6.47 26.96 -21.76
N SER A 131 -6.41 25.68 -21.47
CA SER A 131 -7.21 24.67 -22.16
C SER A 131 -8.71 24.90 -21.94
N ARG A 132 -9.14 25.14 -20.71
CA ARG A 132 -10.54 25.42 -20.37
C ARG A 132 -11.07 26.69 -21.07
N GLU A 133 -10.27 27.76 -21.15
CA GLU A 133 -10.62 28.98 -21.87
C GLU A 133 -10.79 28.70 -23.37
N MET A 134 -9.88 27.95 -24.00
CA MET A 134 -9.98 27.58 -25.41
C MET A 134 -11.23 26.74 -25.70
N HIS A 135 -11.59 25.78 -24.86
CA HIS A 135 -12.83 25.02 -25.00
C HIS A 135 -14.10 25.88 -24.88
N ARG A 136 -14.00 27.06 -24.26
CA ARG A 136 -15.07 28.06 -24.17
C ARG A 136 -14.99 29.11 -25.31
N GLY A 137 -14.09 28.96 -26.28
CA GLY A 137 -13.89 29.88 -27.37
C GLY A 137 -13.12 31.15 -27.02
N VAL A 138 -12.47 31.18 -25.85
CA VAL A 138 -11.68 32.36 -25.39
C VAL A 138 -10.22 32.21 -25.80
N TRP A 139 -9.76 33.09 -26.71
CA TRP A 139 -8.38 33.15 -27.16
C TRP A 139 -7.58 34.10 -26.24
N LYS A 140 -6.69 33.54 -25.38
CA LYS A 140 -5.90 34.33 -24.44
C LYS A 140 -4.41 34.00 -24.56
N LYS A 141 -3.71 34.69 -25.42
CA LYS A 141 -2.26 34.58 -25.64
C LYS A 141 -1.51 35.56 -24.72
N VAL A 142 -1.10 35.13 -23.51
CA VAL A 142 -0.39 35.94 -22.52
C VAL A 142 0.77 35.17 -21.90
N ALA A 143 1.88 35.86 -21.60
CA ALA A 143 3.02 35.32 -20.88
C ALA A 143 2.93 35.56 -19.36
N THR A 144 2.03 36.46 -18.92
CA THR A 144 1.89 36.84 -17.50
C THR A 144 1.59 35.61 -16.64
N GLY A 145 2.38 35.37 -15.61
CA GLY A 145 2.29 34.24 -14.68
C GLY A 145 2.93 32.94 -15.19
N SER A 146 3.15 32.81 -16.52
CA SER A 146 3.77 31.61 -17.08
C SER A 146 5.29 31.59 -16.89
N ARG A 147 5.83 30.45 -16.49
CA ARG A 147 7.24 30.26 -16.16
C ARG A 147 7.80 29.00 -16.80
N GLU A 148 9.11 28.94 -16.99
CA GLU A 148 9.83 27.70 -17.27
C GLU A 148 10.18 27.03 -15.92
N VAL A 149 10.24 25.70 -15.90
CA VAL A 149 10.63 24.92 -14.70
C VAL A 149 12.14 24.85 -14.54
N ARG A 150 12.91 25.00 -15.61
CA ARG A 150 14.37 25.01 -15.57
C ARG A 150 14.88 26.07 -14.58
N GLY A 151 15.82 25.67 -13.72
CA GLY A 151 16.40 26.54 -12.69
C GLY A 151 15.48 26.84 -11.50
N LYS A 152 14.23 26.34 -11.50
CA LYS A 152 13.34 26.43 -10.34
C LYS A 152 13.70 25.38 -9.30
N THR A 153 13.36 25.63 -8.04
CA THR A 153 13.61 24.71 -6.94
C THR A 153 12.35 23.89 -6.66
N LEU A 154 12.49 22.57 -6.72
CA LEU A 154 11.49 21.61 -6.23
C LEU A 154 11.84 21.17 -4.81
N GLY A 155 10.93 21.38 -3.86
CA GLY A 155 11.00 20.85 -2.51
C GLY A 155 10.22 19.54 -2.42
N VAL A 156 10.89 18.45 -2.06
CA VAL A 156 10.28 17.11 -1.90
C VAL A 156 10.14 16.80 -0.42
N VAL A 157 8.89 16.70 0.07
CA VAL A 157 8.58 16.33 1.45
C VAL A 157 8.30 14.83 1.50
N GLY A 158 9.18 14.06 2.15
CA GLY A 158 9.19 12.59 2.10
C GLY A 158 10.04 12.06 0.92
N TYR A 159 11.28 11.67 1.23
CA TYR A 159 12.25 11.17 0.24
C TYR A 159 12.29 9.64 0.22
N GLY A 160 11.09 9.04 0.07
CA GLY A 160 10.89 7.61 -0.15
C GLY A 160 10.96 7.23 -1.63
N HIS A 161 10.34 6.11 -2.00
CA HIS A 161 10.38 5.60 -3.39
C HIS A 161 9.82 6.59 -4.42
N ILE A 162 8.68 7.21 -4.15
CA ILE A 162 8.08 8.19 -5.06
C ILE A 162 8.89 9.48 -5.05
N GLY A 163 9.20 10.05 -3.87
CA GLY A 163 9.91 11.31 -3.77
C GLY A 163 11.30 11.28 -4.42
N SER A 164 12.03 10.19 -4.28
CA SER A 164 13.33 10.02 -4.95
C SER A 164 13.19 9.88 -6.47
N GLN A 165 12.16 9.19 -6.95
CA GLN A 165 11.89 9.08 -8.38
C GLN A 165 11.50 10.45 -8.99
N VAL A 166 10.64 11.22 -8.31
CA VAL A 166 10.30 12.60 -8.70
C VAL A 166 11.55 13.47 -8.75
N SER A 167 12.45 13.33 -7.79
CA SER A 167 13.72 14.04 -7.74
C SER A 167 14.55 13.85 -9.01
N ILE A 168 14.73 12.60 -9.44
CA ILE A 168 15.48 12.25 -10.66
C ILE A 168 14.84 12.90 -11.90
N LEU A 169 13.50 12.73 -12.06
CA LEU A 169 12.78 13.29 -13.19
C LEU A 169 12.80 14.82 -13.22
N ALA A 170 12.77 15.48 -12.06
CA ALA A 170 12.86 16.93 -11.96
C ALA A 170 14.24 17.45 -12.37
N GLU A 171 15.31 16.73 -12.01
CA GLU A 171 16.68 17.04 -12.45
C GLU A 171 16.81 17.02 -13.97
N ASP A 172 16.22 16.01 -14.64
CA ASP A 172 16.24 15.88 -16.11
C ASP A 172 15.57 17.09 -16.79
N LEU A 173 14.63 17.77 -16.11
CA LEU A 173 14.06 19.03 -16.56
C LEU A 173 14.90 20.29 -16.18
N GLY A 174 16.06 20.09 -15.58
CA GLY A 174 16.94 21.16 -15.14
C GLY A 174 16.48 21.91 -13.89
N MET A 175 15.65 21.29 -13.06
CA MET A 175 15.26 21.81 -11.74
C MET A 175 16.36 21.58 -10.70
N ARG A 176 16.39 22.40 -9.66
CA ARG A 176 17.14 22.12 -8.43
C ARG A 176 16.22 21.36 -7.49
N VAL A 177 16.70 20.29 -6.88
CA VAL A 177 15.89 19.51 -5.94
C VAL A 177 16.46 19.63 -4.53
N VAL A 178 15.59 19.98 -3.58
CA VAL A 178 15.85 19.88 -2.13
C VAL A 178 14.81 18.96 -1.50
N PHE A 179 15.20 18.22 -0.48
CA PHE A 179 14.26 17.32 0.17
C PHE A 179 14.36 17.34 1.70
N HIS A 180 13.25 17.01 2.36
CA HIS A 180 13.17 16.78 3.79
C HIS A 180 12.49 15.44 4.08
N ASP A 181 13.10 14.66 4.97
CA ASP A 181 12.56 13.38 5.48
C ASP A 181 12.85 13.29 6.98
N THR A 182 12.01 12.56 7.71
CA THR A 182 12.19 12.31 9.15
C THR A 182 13.33 11.35 9.45
N SER A 183 13.75 10.56 8.49
CA SER A 183 14.91 9.66 8.55
C SER A 183 16.02 10.11 7.61
N ALA A 184 17.26 9.80 7.97
CA ALA A 184 18.40 10.05 7.09
C ALA A 184 18.24 9.26 5.77
N LYS A 185 18.28 9.98 4.64
CA LYS A 185 18.19 9.42 3.30
C LYS A 185 19.43 9.75 2.51
N LEU A 186 19.87 8.81 1.69
CA LEU A 186 20.95 9.05 0.74
C LEU A 186 20.42 9.92 -0.40
N PRO A 187 21.03 11.09 -0.68
CA PRO A 187 20.68 11.89 -1.84
C PRO A 187 20.94 11.14 -3.14
N LEU A 188 20.03 11.23 -4.09
CA LEU A 188 20.20 10.72 -5.45
C LEU A 188 20.40 11.90 -6.40
N GLY A 189 21.29 11.75 -7.38
CA GLY A 189 21.60 12.80 -8.34
C GLY A 189 22.16 14.06 -7.67
N ASN A 190 21.65 15.23 -8.05
CA ASN A 190 22.06 16.54 -7.49
C ASN A 190 21.14 17.02 -6.35
N SER A 191 20.23 16.18 -5.85
CA SER A 191 19.33 16.54 -4.76
C SER A 191 20.09 16.78 -3.45
N SER A 192 19.55 17.68 -2.63
CA SER A 192 20.20 18.06 -1.36
C SER A 192 19.22 17.99 -0.19
N PRO A 193 19.59 17.35 0.93
CA PRO A 193 18.77 17.35 2.13
C PRO A 193 18.74 18.71 2.78
N VAL A 194 17.59 19.08 3.36
CA VAL A 194 17.45 20.29 4.19
C VAL A 194 17.03 19.92 5.62
N LYS A 195 17.42 20.77 6.59
CA LYS A 195 17.33 20.46 8.01
C LYS A 195 15.89 20.38 8.55
N SER A 196 14.95 21.07 7.91
CA SER A 196 13.57 21.13 8.39
C SER A 196 12.58 21.36 7.24
N LEU A 197 11.30 21.05 7.51
CA LEU A 197 10.20 21.39 6.61
C LEU A 197 10.17 22.88 6.30
N ASP A 198 10.30 23.75 7.29
CA ASP A 198 10.30 25.21 7.11
C ASP A 198 11.39 25.67 6.15
N ALA A 199 12.62 25.16 6.32
CA ALA A 199 13.73 25.46 5.42
C ALA A 199 13.49 25.00 3.98
N LEU A 200 12.73 23.90 3.79
CA LEU A 200 12.31 23.43 2.47
C LEU A 200 11.28 24.39 1.87
N LEU A 201 10.24 24.75 2.63
CA LEU A 201 9.14 25.60 2.16
C LEU A 201 9.64 26.99 1.73
N GLU A 202 10.56 27.59 2.50
CA GLU A 202 11.10 28.93 2.26
C GLU A 202 11.92 29.06 0.98
N GLN A 203 12.52 27.97 0.48
CA GLN A 203 13.37 28.02 -0.72
C GLN A 203 12.76 27.40 -1.98
N SER A 204 11.60 26.76 -1.87
CA SER A 204 10.99 26.00 -2.97
C SER A 204 10.02 26.83 -3.80
N ASP A 205 10.12 26.73 -5.12
CA ASP A 205 9.15 27.28 -6.07
C ASP A 205 7.97 26.33 -6.27
N PHE A 206 8.23 25.03 -6.14
CA PHE A 206 7.23 23.96 -6.12
C PHE A 206 7.49 23.07 -4.91
N VAL A 207 6.43 22.65 -4.21
CA VAL A 207 6.51 21.73 -3.09
C VAL A 207 5.64 20.52 -3.42
N THR A 208 6.19 19.32 -3.32
CA THR A 208 5.45 18.07 -3.54
C THR A 208 5.54 17.18 -2.30
N LEU A 209 4.41 16.53 -1.97
CA LEU A 209 4.24 15.75 -0.75
C LEU A 209 4.22 14.26 -1.08
N HIS A 210 5.08 13.48 -0.42
CA HIS A 210 5.19 12.03 -0.58
C HIS A 210 5.33 11.34 0.79
N VAL A 211 4.43 11.67 1.70
CA VAL A 211 4.39 11.16 3.07
C VAL A 211 3.20 10.24 3.32
N PRO A 212 3.32 9.23 4.20
CA PRO A 212 2.19 8.42 4.63
C PRO A 212 1.24 9.23 5.51
N GLU A 213 0.02 8.73 5.69
CA GLU A 213 -0.89 9.23 6.72
C GLU A 213 -0.49 8.68 8.09
N THR A 214 -0.13 9.59 8.99
CA THR A 214 0.20 9.30 10.38
C THR A 214 -0.34 10.43 11.27
N PRO A 215 -0.40 10.26 12.60
CA PRO A 215 -0.74 11.37 13.49
C PRO A 215 0.15 12.61 13.32
N GLN A 216 1.42 12.43 12.90
CA GLN A 216 2.38 13.52 12.71
C GLN A 216 2.24 14.23 11.36
N THR A 217 1.73 13.55 10.33
CA THR A 217 1.55 14.12 8.99
C THR A 217 0.15 14.66 8.74
N ARG A 218 -0.81 14.32 9.58
CA ARG A 218 -2.18 14.86 9.49
C ARG A 218 -2.16 16.37 9.74
N GLY A 219 -2.65 17.15 8.77
CA GLY A 219 -2.69 18.61 8.82
C GLY A 219 -1.30 19.27 8.83
N MET A 220 -0.23 18.56 8.43
CA MET A 220 1.13 19.10 8.48
C MET A 220 1.33 20.31 7.57
N ILE A 221 0.53 20.49 6.54
CA ILE A 221 0.50 21.69 5.69
C ILE A 221 -0.79 22.45 5.94
N GLY A 222 -0.74 23.34 6.89
CA GLY A 222 -1.81 24.29 7.23
C GLY A 222 -1.44 25.72 6.90
N ALA A 223 -2.23 26.69 7.39
CA ALA A 223 -2.04 28.12 7.12
C ALA A 223 -0.63 28.62 7.45
N ALA A 224 -0.03 28.18 8.55
CA ALA A 224 1.31 28.59 8.96
C ALA A 224 2.38 28.11 7.96
N GLN A 225 2.31 26.87 7.47
CA GLN A 225 3.23 26.32 6.49
C GLN A 225 3.06 26.98 5.12
N LEU A 226 1.81 27.20 4.69
CA LEU A 226 1.50 27.92 3.45
C LEU A 226 2.03 29.36 3.49
N ALA A 227 1.97 30.03 4.63
CA ALA A 227 2.55 31.36 4.81
C ALA A 227 4.09 31.39 4.73
N ARG A 228 4.77 30.27 5.02
CA ARG A 228 6.24 30.13 4.88
C ARG A 228 6.69 29.86 3.46
N MET A 229 5.85 29.28 2.61
CA MET A 229 6.22 29.02 1.21
C MET A 229 6.59 30.33 0.51
N LYS A 230 7.42 30.28 -0.53
CA LYS A 230 7.67 31.44 -1.38
C LYS A 230 6.35 32.01 -1.91
N LYS A 231 6.26 33.35 -1.97
CA LYS A 231 5.11 33.97 -2.64
C LYS A 231 5.04 33.55 -4.10
N GLY A 232 3.91 33.03 -4.51
CA GLY A 232 3.70 32.52 -5.86
C GLY A 232 4.29 31.10 -6.09
N ALA A 233 4.62 30.38 -5.03
CA ALA A 233 4.93 28.94 -5.13
C ALA A 233 3.69 28.11 -5.42
N CYS A 234 3.90 26.86 -5.88
CA CYS A 234 2.84 25.88 -6.07
C CYS A 234 3.00 24.70 -5.12
N LEU A 235 1.86 24.11 -4.70
CA LEU A 235 1.82 22.91 -3.86
C LEU A 235 1.20 21.73 -4.65
N ILE A 236 1.83 20.57 -4.56
CA ILE A 236 1.33 19.33 -5.17
C ILE A 236 1.09 18.29 -4.07
N ASN A 237 -0.11 17.73 -4.01
CA ASN A 237 -0.44 16.64 -3.08
C ASN A 237 -1.00 15.42 -3.83
N ALA A 238 -0.13 14.47 -4.11
CA ALA A 238 -0.45 13.13 -4.59
C ALA A 238 -0.12 12.05 -3.54
N SER A 239 -0.20 12.40 -2.24
CA SER A 239 0.14 11.49 -1.13
C SER A 239 -1.08 11.02 -0.35
N ARG A 240 -1.57 11.84 0.59
CA ARG A 240 -2.79 11.56 1.39
C ARG A 240 -3.58 12.84 1.60
N GLY A 241 -4.91 12.76 1.53
CA GLY A 241 -5.80 13.92 1.59
C GLY A 241 -5.74 14.68 2.91
N THR A 242 -5.55 13.95 4.01
CA THR A 242 -5.51 14.52 5.37
C THR A 242 -4.22 15.31 5.69
N VAL A 243 -3.21 15.27 4.81
CA VAL A 243 -1.92 15.94 5.02
C VAL A 243 -2.03 17.46 4.86
N VAL A 244 -2.95 17.93 4.01
CA VAL A 244 -3.14 19.35 3.69
C VAL A 244 -4.48 19.85 4.19
N ASP A 245 -4.48 21.01 4.85
CA ASP A 245 -5.69 21.76 5.12
C ASP A 245 -6.16 22.47 3.83
N LEU A 246 -7.20 21.90 3.20
CA LEU A 246 -7.71 22.39 1.91
C LEU A 246 -8.39 23.74 2.01
N GLU A 247 -8.99 24.10 3.15
CA GLU A 247 -9.57 25.43 3.39
C GLU A 247 -8.45 26.50 3.46
N ALA A 248 -7.41 26.22 4.24
CA ALA A 248 -6.25 27.11 4.32
C ALA A 248 -5.56 27.28 2.95
N LEU A 249 -5.46 26.20 2.16
CA LEU A 249 -4.90 26.22 0.82
C LEU A 249 -5.75 27.07 -0.13
N ALA A 250 -7.07 26.89 -0.11
CA ALA A 250 -8.00 27.69 -0.90
C ALA A 250 -7.90 29.18 -0.58
N GLN A 251 -7.79 29.52 0.70
CA GLN A 251 -7.62 30.90 1.15
C GLN A 251 -6.28 31.48 0.65
N ALA A 252 -5.19 30.72 0.76
CA ALA A 252 -3.87 31.16 0.30
C ALA A 252 -3.82 31.40 -1.23
N ILE A 253 -4.60 30.63 -2.02
CA ILE A 253 -4.72 30.85 -3.48
C ILE A 253 -5.54 32.12 -3.74
N LYS A 254 -6.68 32.32 -3.08
CA LYS A 254 -7.52 33.55 -3.21
C LYS A 254 -6.72 34.81 -2.88
N GLU A 255 -5.85 34.75 -1.89
CA GLU A 255 -4.95 35.83 -1.47
C GLU A 255 -3.70 35.97 -2.36
N LYS A 256 -3.55 35.14 -3.37
CA LYS A 256 -2.37 35.09 -4.28
C LYS A 256 -1.06 34.89 -3.52
N ARG A 257 -1.09 34.22 -2.39
CA ARG A 257 0.07 33.77 -1.65
C ARG A 257 0.68 32.53 -2.32
N ILE A 258 -0.19 31.59 -2.71
CA ILE A 258 0.09 30.41 -3.52
C ILE A 258 -0.45 30.65 -4.93
N ASP A 259 0.36 30.36 -5.96
CA ASP A 259 0.01 30.59 -7.37
C ASP A 259 -0.91 29.51 -7.93
N GLY A 260 -0.76 28.28 -7.43
CA GLY A 260 -1.61 27.15 -7.85
C GLY A 260 -1.33 25.88 -7.08
N THR A 261 -2.17 24.89 -7.31
CA THR A 261 -2.04 23.58 -6.67
C THR A 261 -2.51 22.44 -7.58
N ALA A 262 -1.93 21.25 -7.40
CA ALA A 262 -2.46 20.00 -7.90
C ALA A 262 -2.80 19.09 -6.70
N VAL A 263 -4.00 18.54 -6.69
CA VAL A 263 -4.49 17.67 -5.62
C VAL A 263 -5.14 16.44 -6.23
N ASP A 264 -4.56 15.28 -5.93
CA ASP A 264 -5.06 13.98 -6.38
C ASP A 264 -5.81 13.21 -5.28
N VAL A 265 -5.66 13.64 -4.01
CA VAL A 265 -6.15 12.94 -2.83
C VAL A 265 -6.92 13.87 -1.88
N TYR A 266 -7.98 13.37 -1.25
CA TYR A 266 -8.89 14.17 -0.45
C TYR A 266 -9.12 13.55 0.94
N PRO A 267 -9.45 14.36 1.98
CA PRO A 267 -9.78 13.84 3.31
C PRO A 267 -10.95 12.86 3.30
N GLU A 268 -11.95 13.13 2.47
CA GLU A 268 -13.10 12.27 2.21
C GLU A 268 -13.21 12.04 0.71
N GLU A 269 -13.21 10.78 0.31
CA GLU A 269 -13.29 10.36 -1.09
C GLU A 269 -14.57 9.56 -1.33
N PRO A 270 -15.25 9.72 -2.50
CA PRO A 270 -16.45 8.96 -2.83
C PRO A 270 -16.20 7.44 -2.85
N GLU A 271 -17.13 6.68 -2.32
CA GLU A 271 -17.07 5.21 -2.29
C GLU A 271 -17.18 4.59 -3.70
N SER A 272 -17.87 5.26 -4.62
CA SER A 272 -18.12 4.75 -5.98
C SER A 272 -17.52 5.66 -7.07
N ASN A 273 -17.12 5.05 -8.20
CA ASN A 273 -16.81 5.80 -9.40
C ASN A 273 -18.09 6.47 -9.95
N ASN A 274 -17.91 7.58 -10.63
CA ASN A 274 -19.01 8.40 -11.20
C ASN A 274 -19.95 8.99 -10.14
N ALA A 275 -19.51 9.12 -8.88
CA ALA A 275 -20.25 9.87 -7.89
C ALA A 275 -20.37 11.33 -8.32
N GLU A 276 -21.60 11.86 -8.37
CA GLU A 276 -21.87 13.26 -8.67
C GLU A 276 -21.83 14.10 -7.40
N GLY A 277 -21.62 15.42 -7.55
CA GLY A 277 -21.70 16.36 -6.44
C GLY A 277 -20.48 16.36 -5.51
N PHE A 278 -19.32 15.85 -5.95
CA PHE A 278 -18.10 15.98 -5.16
C PHE A 278 -17.71 17.45 -4.99
N GLU A 279 -17.59 17.89 -3.76
CA GLU A 279 -17.26 19.27 -3.39
C GLU A 279 -15.91 19.36 -2.69
N THR A 280 -15.17 20.39 -3.01
CA THR A 280 -13.91 20.75 -2.36
C THR A 280 -13.77 22.29 -2.40
N PRO A 281 -13.17 22.92 -1.37
CA PRO A 281 -12.93 24.35 -1.34
C PRO A 281 -12.05 24.87 -2.47
N LEU A 282 -11.34 23.98 -3.16
CA LEU A 282 -10.46 24.29 -4.29
C LEU A 282 -11.19 24.37 -5.63
N ARG A 283 -12.42 23.89 -5.72
CA ARG A 283 -13.17 23.82 -6.96
C ARG A 283 -13.40 25.23 -7.56
N GLY A 284 -13.11 25.38 -8.85
CA GLY A 284 -13.31 26.64 -9.57
C GLY A 284 -12.22 27.71 -9.35
N LEU A 285 -11.26 27.48 -8.46
CA LEU A 285 -10.14 28.40 -8.28
C LEU A 285 -9.18 28.39 -9.49
N PRO A 286 -8.49 29.51 -9.79
CA PRO A 286 -7.55 29.57 -10.88
C PRO A 286 -6.29 28.74 -10.61
N ASN A 287 -5.70 28.20 -11.67
CA ASN A 287 -4.47 27.38 -11.63
C ASN A 287 -4.54 26.23 -10.61
N VAL A 288 -5.71 25.56 -10.56
CA VAL A 288 -5.94 24.40 -9.71
C VAL A 288 -6.20 23.19 -10.61
N ILE A 289 -5.48 22.11 -10.36
CA ILE A 289 -5.64 20.79 -10.98
C ILE A 289 -6.22 19.87 -9.91
N LEU A 290 -7.36 19.26 -10.18
CA LEU A 290 -8.03 18.28 -9.33
C LEU A 290 -8.18 16.98 -10.09
N THR A 291 -7.71 15.88 -9.51
CA THR A 291 -7.82 14.54 -10.07
C THR A 291 -8.41 13.57 -9.04
N PRO A 292 -9.16 12.54 -9.45
CA PRO A 292 -9.90 11.68 -8.52
C PRO A 292 -9.07 10.48 -8.07
N HIS A 293 -7.94 10.73 -7.39
CA HIS A 293 -7.02 9.72 -6.83
C HIS A 293 -6.52 8.72 -7.88
N ILE A 294 -5.98 9.25 -9.00
CA ILE A 294 -5.54 8.46 -10.16
C ILE A 294 -4.02 8.32 -10.29
N GLY A 295 -3.23 8.85 -9.35
CA GLY A 295 -1.77 8.81 -9.43
C GLY A 295 -1.20 7.42 -9.68
N GLY A 296 -1.81 6.38 -9.11
CA GLY A 296 -1.46 4.97 -9.34
C GLY A 296 -2.32 4.25 -10.39
N SER A 297 -3.17 4.95 -11.14
CA SER A 297 -4.16 4.34 -12.04
C SER A 297 -3.68 4.30 -13.50
N THR A 298 -2.49 3.75 -13.74
CA THR A 298 -1.99 3.42 -15.08
C THR A 298 -2.08 1.92 -15.34
N LEU A 299 -2.12 1.52 -16.61
CA LEU A 299 -2.18 0.10 -17.00
C LEU A 299 -0.97 -0.66 -16.45
N GLU A 300 0.22 -0.09 -16.57
CA GLU A 300 1.48 -0.66 -16.11
C GLU A 300 1.50 -0.82 -14.58
N ALA A 301 1.03 0.19 -13.83
CA ALA A 301 0.95 0.09 -12.38
C ALA A 301 -0.05 -0.97 -11.93
N GLN A 302 -1.22 -1.06 -12.58
CA GLN A 302 -2.23 -2.07 -12.24
C GLN A 302 -1.73 -3.49 -12.52
N GLU A 303 -1.01 -3.69 -13.63
CA GLU A 303 -0.37 -4.97 -13.94
C GLU A 303 0.72 -5.31 -12.93
N ALA A 304 1.62 -4.36 -12.63
CA ALA A 304 2.70 -4.55 -11.67
C ALA A 304 2.19 -4.87 -10.26
N ILE A 305 1.15 -4.15 -9.79
CA ILE A 305 0.44 -4.42 -8.54
C ILE A 305 -0.14 -5.84 -8.55
N GLY A 306 -0.80 -6.22 -9.65
CA GLY A 306 -1.35 -7.56 -9.84
C GLY A 306 -0.28 -8.64 -9.67
N ARG A 307 0.88 -8.47 -10.29
CA ARG A 307 2.02 -9.40 -10.19
C ARG A 307 2.61 -9.46 -8.78
N GLU A 308 2.87 -8.31 -8.16
CA GLU A 308 3.53 -8.21 -6.84
C GLU A 308 2.70 -8.87 -5.75
N VAL A 309 1.40 -8.53 -5.65
CA VAL A 309 0.53 -9.07 -4.60
C VAL A 309 0.23 -10.55 -4.82
N SER A 310 -0.03 -10.97 -6.08
CA SER A 310 -0.24 -12.38 -6.39
C SER A 310 0.99 -13.24 -6.05
N ALA A 311 2.19 -12.79 -6.39
CA ALA A 311 3.43 -13.47 -6.04
C ALA A 311 3.66 -13.54 -4.52
N SER A 312 3.30 -12.48 -3.77
CA SER A 312 3.41 -12.47 -2.30
C SER A 312 2.42 -13.45 -1.66
N LEU A 313 1.17 -13.47 -2.12
CA LEU A 313 0.15 -14.42 -1.63
C LEU A 313 0.52 -15.87 -1.96
N ALA A 314 1.00 -16.14 -3.18
CA ALA A 314 1.42 -17.48 -3.58
C ALA A 314 2.62 -17.97 -2.74
N ARG A 315 3.66 -17.15 -2.59
CA ARG A 315 4.80 -17.49 -1.72
C ARG A 315 4.37 -17.75 -0.27
N PHE A 316 3.51 -16.90 0.29
CA PHE A 316 2.97 -17.12 1.63
C PHE A 316 2.19 -18.43 1.74
N ALA A 317 1.35 -18.73 0.78
CA ALA A 317 0.57 -19.97 0.77
C ALA A 317 1.45 -21.22 0.69
N HIS A 318 2.45 -21.21 -0.20
CA HIS A 318 3.31 -22.36 -0.51
C HIS A 318 4.55 -22.52 0.38
N THR A 319 5.05 -21.42 0.97
CA THR A 319 6.28 -21.48 1.77
C THR A 319 6.11 -21.00 3.20
N GLY A 320 5.03 -20.27 3.48
CA GLY A 320 4.81 -19.63 4.77
C GLY A 320 5.60 -18.35 4.98
N THR A 321 6.38 -17.86 3.99
CA THR A 321 7.13 -16.61 4.16
C THR A 321 6.20 -15.44 4.43
N THR A 322 6.55 -14.62 5.40
CA THR A 322 5.85 -13.38 5.76
C THR A 322 6.65 -12.13 5.40
N VAL A 323 7.74 -12.30 4.63
CA VAL A 323 8.47 -11.16 4.07
C VAL A 323 7.53 -10.34 3.19
N SER A 324 7.51 -9.03 3.37
CA SER A 324 6.54 -8.08 2.80
C SER A 324 5.12 -8.08 3.40
N SER A 325 4.83 -8.88 4.41
CA SER A 325 3.59 -8.71 5.16
C SER A 325 3.58 -7.40 5.95
N VAL A 326 2.44 -6.71 5.96
CA VAL A 326 2.29 -5.42 6.65
C VAL A 326 1.88 -5.56 8.11
N ASN A 327 1.46 -6.75 8.54
CA ASN A 327 0.95 -6.98 9.89
C ASN A 327 1.62 -8.14 10.63
N PHE A 328 2.37 -9.00 9.95
CA PHE A 328 3.10 -10.10 10.58
C PHE A 328 4.59 -9.77 10.75
N PRO A 329 5.27 -10.35 11.75
CA PRO A 329 6.72 -10.28 11.81
C PRO A 329 7.33 -10.98 10.59
N PRO A 330 8.40 -10.41 9.98
CA PRO A 330 9.00 -10.99 8.77
C PRO A 330 9.74 -12.28 9.10
N VAL A 331 9.39 -13.34 8.38
CA VAL A 331 10.02 -14.66 8.47
C VAL A 331 10.19 -15.22 7.08
N ASP A 332 11.34 -15.77 6.81
CA ASP A 332 11.65 -16.59 5.65
C ASP A 332 12.51 -17.78 6.07
N LEU A 333 12.21 -18.95 5.51
CA LEU A 333 12.96 -20.17 5.75
C LEU A 333 13.07 -20.94 4.42
N ALA A 334 14.29 -21.14 3.93
CA ALA A 334 14.54 -22.01 2.79
C ALA A 334 13.96 -23.41 3.09
N ARG A 335 13.29 -24.01 2.10
CA ARG A 335 12.65 -25.32 2.28
C ARG A 335 13.73 -26.40 2.40
N THR A 336 13.62 -27.23 3.45
CA THR A 336 14.45 -28.43 3.60
C THR A 336 13.87 -29.53 2.72
N PRO A 337 14.66 -30.16 1.84
CA PRO A 337 14.19 -31.28 1.03
C PRO A 337 13.68 -32.44 1.89
N ASP A 338 12.72 -33.19 1.37
CA ASP A 338 12.13 -34.39 1.98
C ASP A 338 11.54 -34.17 3.40
N THR A 339 11.13 -32.94 3.70
CA THR A 339 10.47 -32.57 4.96
C THR A 339 9.06 -32.02 4.73
N TRP A 340 8.26 -32.06 5.78
CA TRP A 340 6.97 -31.38 5.82
C TRP A 340 7.07 -30.09 6.61
N ARG A 341 6.64 -29.03 5.99
CA ARG A 341 6.62 -27.71 6.63
C ARG A 341 5.32 -27.50 7.36
N LEU A 342 5.43 -27.08 8.60
CA LEU A 342 4.31 -26.57 9.38
C LEU A 342 4.51 -25.09 9.73
N ILE A 343 3.40 -24.40 9.90
CA ILE A 343 3.33 -23.02 10.33
C ILE A 343 2.46 -22.94 11.56
N ASN A 344 2.89 -22.21 12.56
CA ASN A 344 2.09 -21.89 13.73
C ASN A 344 2.11 -20.39 14.01
N VAL A 345 0.93 -19.82 14.17
CA VAL A 345 0.72 -18.45 14.67
C VAL A 345 0.23 -18.58 16.11
N HIS A 346 0.89 -17.93 17.03
CA HIS A 346 0.55 -18.04 18.45
C HIS A 346 0.61 -16.69 19.16
N GLN A 347 -0.01 -16.59 20.34
CA GLN A 347 0.13 -15.43 21.20
C GLN A 347 1.59 -15.32 21.67
N ASN A 348 2.16 -14.12 21.65
CA ASN A 348 3.52 -13.91 22.12
C ASN A 348 3.55 -13.85 23.67
N VAL A 349 3.52 -14.99 24.32
CA VAL A 349 3.57 -15.14 25.79
C VAL A 349 4.66 -16.12 26.21
N PRO A 350 5.24 -15.98 27.43
CA PRO A 350 6.26 -16.89 27.93
C PRO A 350 5.81 -18.35 27.94
N GLY A 351 6.69 -19.26 27.56
CA GLY A 351 6.48 -20.71 27.63
C GLY A 351 5.94 -21.36 26.35
N VAL A 352 5.44 -20.60 25.39
CA VAL A 352 4.84 -21.15 24.16
C VAL A 352 5.82 -22.02 23.38
N MET A 353 7.07 -21.61 23.22
CA MET A 353 8.07 -22.39 22.49
C MET A 353 8.41 -23.72 23.20
N ARG A 354 8.40 -23.74 24.55
CA ARG A 354 8.53 -25.00 25.28
C ARG A 354 7.40 -25.95 24.94
N ASP A 355 6.16 -25.44 24.93
CA ASP A 355 4.98 -26.28 24.70
C ASP A 355 4.92 -26.77 23.24
N LEU A 356 5.25 -25.93 22.27
CA LEU A 356 5.35 -26.32 20.85
C LEU A 356 6.44 -27.37 20.62
N ASN A 357 7.66 -27.17 21.14
CA ASN A 357 8.75 -28.13 20.97
C ASN A 357 8.47 -29.45 21.72
N ARG A 358 7.75 -29.40 22.85
CA ARG A 358 7.33 -30.59 23.55
C ARG A 358 6.38 -31.44 22.72
N LEU A 359 5.38 -30.84 22.04
CA LEU A 359 4.47 -31.57 21.14
C LEU A 359 5.22 -32.32 20.04
N VAL A 360 6.26 -31.70 19.48
CA VAL A 360 7.12 -32.34 18.46
C VAL A 360 7.90 -33.50 19.08
N SER A 361 8.52 -33.28 20.24
CA SER A 361 9.28 -34.29 20.96
C SER A 361 8.42 -35.48 21.42
N ASP A 362 7.21 -35.22 21.92
CA ASP A 362 6.27 -36.27 22.37
C ASP A 362 5.80 -37.17 21.20
N ARG A 363 5.93 -36.69 19.94
CA ARG A 363 5.69 -37.47 18.71
C ARG A 363 6.95 -38.13 18.16
N ASN A 364 8.09 -38.03 18.86
CA ASN A 364 9.40 -38.51 18.41
C ASN A 364 9.78 -38.00 17.01
N ALA A 365 9.37 -36.76 16.68
CA ALA A 365 9.66 -36.11 15.41
C ALA A 365 10.99 -35.35 15.49
N ASN A 366 11.73 -35.35 14.39
CA ASN A 366 12.94 -34.56 14.26
C ASN A 366 12.63 -33.21 13.61
N ILE A 367 13.23 -32.13 14.16
CA ILE A 367 13.16 -30.78 13.61
C ILE A 367 14.40 -30.58 12.72
N HIS A 368 14.20 -30.46 11.41
CA HIS A 368 15.28 -30.22 10.47
C HIS A 368 15.65 -28.74 10.35
N ALA A 369 14.63 -27.87 10.42
CA ALA A 369 14.81 -26.41 10.40
C ALA A 369 13.67 -25.74 11.17
N GLN A 370 13.96 -24.63 11.82
CA GLN A 370 12.99 -23.85 12.58
C GLN A 370 13.37 -22.37 12.58
N VAL A 371 12.38 -21.51 12.34
CA VAL A 371 12.54 -20.07 12.50
C VAL A 371 11.32 -19.48 13.19
N LEU A 372 11.58 -18.62 14.15
CA LEU A 372 10.57 -17.86 14.90
C LEU A 372 10.88 -16.37 14.78
N SER A 373 9.87 -15.57 14.51
CA SER A 373 9.90 -14.13 14.73
C SER A 373 8.67 -13.69 15.48
N THR A 374 8.80 -12.67 16.33
CA THR A 374 7.73 -12.17 17.19
C THR A 374 7.58 -10.67 17.06
N ASN A 375 6.37 -10.18 17.29
CA ASN A 375 6.08 -8.79 17.60
C ASN A 375 5.43 -8.70 18.98
N SER A 376 4.88 -7.55 19.35
CA SER A 376 4.26 -7.36 20.66
C SER A 376 3.04 -8.25 20.94
N ALA A 377 2.39 -8.79 19.92
CA ALA A 377 1.12 -9.52 20.02
C ALA A 377 1.23 -11.00 19.68
N ILE A 378 1.95 -11.33 18.60
CA ILE A 378 2.03 -12.70 18.07
C ILE A 378 3.47 -13.18 17.88
N GLY A 379 3.64 -14.50 17.95
CA GLY A 379 4.78 -15.21 17.39
C GLY A 379 4.36 -15.94 16.10
N TYR A 380 5.26 -15.92 15.13
CA TYR A 380 5.11 -16.63 13.85
C TYR A 380 6.25 -17.62 13.69
N LEU A 381 5.90 -18.90 13.65
CA LEU A 381 6.84 -20.02 13.60
C LEU A 381 6.68 -20.76 12.27
N ILE A 382 7.80 -20.98 11.57
CA ILE A 382 7.92 -21.98 10.51
C ILE A 382 8.83 -23.09 11.00
N MET A 383 8.44 -24.36 10.76
CA MET A 383 9.21 -25.53 11.18
C MET A 383 9.12 -26.60 10.10
N ASP A 384 10.27 -27.20 9.76
CA ASP A 384 10.37 -28.34 8.85
C ASP A 384 10.62 -29.60 9.68
N LEU A 385 9.72 -30.60 9.56
CA LEU A 385 9.72 -31.85 10.32
C LEU A 385 9.78 -33.06 9.41
N ASP A 386 9.99 -34.22 10.00
CA ASP A 386 9.79 -35.51 9.36
C ASP A 386 8.34 -35.64 8.84
N SER A 387 8.17 -36.26 7.66
CA SER A 387 6.92 -36.22 6.90
C SER A 387 5.75 -37.00 7.53
N ASP A 388 6.03 -38.03 8.30
CA ASP A 388 5.05 -38.97 8.81
C ASP A 388 4.22 -38.48 10.02
N VAL A 389 4.73 -37.46 10.73
CA VAL A 389 4.12 -36.95 11.97
C VAL A 389 3.61 -35.51 11.89
N ALA A 390 3.93 -34.76 10.84
CA ALA A 390 3.62 -33.34 10.75
C ALA A 390 2.13 -33.02 10.87
N ALA A 391 1.25 -33.83 10.30
CA ALA A 391 -0.20 -33.65 10.40
C ALA A 391 -0.72 -33.78 11.83
N GLN A 392 -0.22 -34.77 12.60
CA GLN A 392 -0.60 -34.96 14.00
C GLN A 392 -0.07 -33.81 14.87
N VAL A 393 1.17 -33.37 14.64
CA VAL A 393 1.75 -32.24 15.35
C VAL A 393 0.94 -30.96 15.14
N VAL A 394 0.51 -30.68 13.90
CA VAL A 394 -0.34 -29.52 13.61
C VAL A 394 -1.68 -29.60 14.34
N GLU A 395 -2.30 -30.78 14.39
CA GLU A 395 -3.57 -30.97 15.10
C GLU A 395 -3.42 -30.75 16.60
N ASP A 396 -2.32 -31.25 17.18
CA ASP A 396 -2.01 -31.02 18.60
C ASP A 396 -1.69 -29.53 18.87
N MET A 397 -0.97 -28.85 17.97
CA MET A 397 -0.71 -27.40 18.07
C MET A 397 -1.99 -26.56 18.04
N ARG A 398 -2.99 -26.94 17.22
CA ARG A 398 -4.30 -26.26 17.17
C ARG A 398 -5.04 -26.28 18.51
N ARG A 399 -4.79 -27.30 19.33
CA ARG A 399 -5.43 -27.49 20.65
C ARG A 399 -4.77 -26.68 21.76
N LEU A 400 -3.59 -26.12 21.54
CA LEU A 400 -2.92 -25.27 22.53
C LEU A 400 -3.72 -23.99 22.76
N PRO A 401 -3.97 -23.56 24.00
CA PRO A 401 -4.72 -22.33 24.29
C PRO A 401 -4.04 -21.06 23.75
N THR A 402 -2.72 -21.11 23.54
CA THR A 402 -1.93 -20.02 23.01
C THR A 402 -1.84 -20.01 21.48
N SER A 403 -2.26 -21.11 20.82
CA SER A 403 -2.22 -21.19 19.36
C SER A 403 -3.40 -20.42 18.74
N ILE A 404 -3.10 -19.56 17.78
CA ILE A 404 -4.09 -18.81 17.01
C ILE A 404 -4.45 -19.60 15.76
N SER A 405 -3.44 -20.13 15.05
CA SER A 405 -3.65 -20.99 13.90
C SER A 405 -2.45 -21.92 13.69
N ALA A 406 -2.68 -23.09 13.12
CA ALA A 406 -1.63 -23.99 12.69
C ALA A 406 -2.04 -24.70 11.39
N ARG A 407 -1.09 -24.82 10.44
CA ARG A 407 -1.32 -25.48 9.14
C ARG A 407 -0.05 -26.16 8.64
N THR A 408 -0.22 -27.13 7.77
CA THR A 408 0.88 -27.67 6.95
C THR A 408 0.98 -26.89 5.64
N VAL A 409 2.18 -26.88 5.08
CA VAL A 409 2.50 -26.41 3.75
C VAL A 409 3.18 -27.56 3.00
N THR A 410 2.60 -27.96 1.90
CA THR A 410 3.07 -29.08 1.07
C THR A 410 3.77 -28.61 -0.19
#